data_a517a2d16c4512b800f2a6dc90c63bd0
#
_entry.id   a517a2d16c4512b800f2a6dc90c63bd0
#
_cell.length_a   1.000
_cell.length_b   1.000
_cell.length_c   1.000
_cell.angle_alpha   90.00
_cell.angle_beta   90.00
_cell.angle_gamma   90.00
#
_symmetry.space_group_name_H-M   'P 1'
#
loop_
_entity.id
_entity.type
_entity.pdbx_description
1 polymer ?
#
loop_
_entity_poly.entity_id
_entity_poly.type
_entity_poly.pdbx_seq_one_letter_code
_entity_poly.pdbx_strand_id
1 'polypeptide(L)' 'VFQSYNLVPVLNVYENIILPIELDGGKVNKNFVQQIVQTLGLSDRLDALPNQLSGGQQQRVAIARALAAAPAIILADVN' A
#
# COMPACT_ATOMS: atom_id res chain seq x y z
N VAL A 1 -20.22 10.08 6.80
CA VAL A 1 -19.40 9.66 5.66
C VAL A 1 -18.30 8.72 6.15
N PHE A 2 -18.25 7.58 5.58
CA PHE A 2 -17.22 6.62 5.92
C PHE A 2 -15.90 7.00 5.28
N GLN A 3 -14.88 7.07 6.12
CA GLN A 3 -13.51 7.28 5.66
C GLN A 3 -12.75 5.96 5.71
N SER A 4 -13.39 4.91 5.26
CA SER A 4 -12.75 3.60 5.26
C SER A 4 -12.10 3.35 3.90
N TYR A 5 -10.81 3.09 3.92
CA TYR A 5 -10.05 2.75 2.72
C TYR A 5 -9.72 1.26 2.69
N ASN A 6 -10.44 0.47 3.46
CA ASN A 6 -10.27 -0.97 3.55
C ASN A 6 -8.87 -1.40 4.00
N LEU A 7 -8.22 -0.54 4.78
CA LEU A 7 -6.94 -0.91 5.38
C LEU A 7 -7.17 -1.90 6.51
N VAL A 8 -6.27 -2.87 6.63
CA VAL A 8 -6.33 -3.86 7.70
C VAL A 8 -5.83 -3.20 8.99
N PRO A 9 -6.68 -3.07 10.03
CA PRO A 9 -6.35 -2.24 11.18
C PRO A 9 -5.21 -2.76 12.04
N VAL A 10 -4.91 -4.05 11.98
CA VAL A 10 -3.83 -4.65 12.77
C VAL A 10 -2.49 -4.68 12.03
N LEU A 11 -2.47 -4.27 10.77
CA LEU A 11 -1.25 -4.20 9.97
C LEU A 11 -0.78 -2.75 9.87
N ASN A 12 0.53 -2.55 9.85
CA ASN A 12 1.09 -1.22 9.66
C ASN A 12 0.97 -0.77 8.19
N VAL A 13 1.45 0.43 7.90
CA VAL A 13 1.37 1.01 6.56
C VAL A 13 2.06 0.12 5.53
N TYR A 14 3.29 -0.29 5.80
CA TYR A 14 4.05 -1.13 4.87
C TYR A 14 3.33 -2.44 4.61
N GLU A 15 2.86 -3.10 5.65
CA GLU A 15 2.15 -4.37 5.54
C GLU A 15 0.87 -4.25 4.74
N ASN A 16 0.13 -3.15 4.91
CA ASN A 16 -1.07 -2.89 4.13
C ASN A 16 -0.74 -2.72 2.65
N ILE A 17 0.34 -2.02 2.34
CA ILE A 17 0.73 -1.74 0.95
C ILE A 17 1.08 -3.04 0.21
N ILE A 18 1.82 -3.94 0.84
CA ILE A 18 2.29 -5.15 0.17
C ILE A 18 1.31 -6.32 0.26
N LEU A 19 0.25 -6.19 1.06
CA LEU A 19 -0.66 -7.30 1.32
C LEU A 19 -1.23 -7.94 0.05
N PRO A 20 -1.76 -7.18 -0.93
CA PRO A 20 -2.29 -7.83 -2.14
C PRO A 20 -1.24 -8.61 -2.92
N ILE A 21 0.00 -8.13 -2.91
CA ILE A 21 1.11 -8.82 -3.59
C ILE A 21 1.39 -10.15 -2.90
N GLU A 22 1.42 -10.14 -1.57
CA GLU A 22 1.67 -11.35 -0.79
C GLU A 22 0.54 -12.36 -0.92
N LEU A 23 -0.71 -11.89 -0.92
CA LEU A 23 -1.87 -12.78 -1.07
C LEU A 23 -1.89 -13.45 -2.44
N ASP A 24 -1.37 -12.79 -3.45
CA ASP A 24 -1.30 -13.33 -4.80
C ASP A 24 -0.06 -14.21 -5.03
N GLY A 25 0.74 -14.42 -3.99
CA GLY A 25 1.94 -15.24 -4.08
C GLY A 25 3.11 -14.57 -4.80
N GLY A 26 2.99 -13.27 -5.08
CA GLY A 26 4.03 -12.53 -5.78
C GLY A 26 5.18 -12.13 -4.88
N LYS A 27 6.25 -11.67 -5.51
CA LYS A 27 7.40 -11.14 -4.79
C LYS A 27 7.30 -9.64 -4.71
N VAL A 28 7.58 -9.10 -3.53
CA VAL A 28 7.58 -7.66 -3.30
C VAL A 28 8.87 -7.07 -3.87
N ASN A 29 8.74 -6.11 -4.78
CA ASN A 29 9.86 -5.32 -5.25
C ASN A 29 10.05 -4.16 -4.29
N LYS A 30 11.00 -4.30 -3.37
CA LYS A 30 11.20 -3.32 -2.31
C LYS A 30 11.57 -1.94 -2.83
N ASN A 31 12.36 -1.88 -3.90
CA ASN A 31 12.75 -0.59 -4.48
C ASN A 31 11.55 0.15 -5.06
N PHE A 32 10.67 -0.58 -5.75
CA PHE A 32 9.48 0.01 -6.34
C PHE A 32 8.53 0.52 -5.26
N VAL A 33 8.29 -0.29 -4.22
CA VAL A 33 7.44 0.09 -3.10
C VAL A 33 8.03 1.32 -2.40
N GLN A 34 9.35 1.35 -2.20
CA GLN A 34 10.00 2.48 -1.56
C GLN A 34 9.80 3.77 -2.35
N GLN A 35 9.89 3.71 -3.67
CA GLN A 35 9.65 4.88 -4.52
C GLN A 35 8.21 5.38 -4.37
N ILE A 36 7.25 4.49 -4.34
CA ILE A 36 5.85 4.84 -4.15
C ILE A 36 5.66 5.52 -2.80
N VAL A 37 6.22 4.92 -1.76
CA VAL A 37 6.13 5.43 -0.39
C VAL A 37 6.73 6.83 -0.29
N GLN A 38 7.89 7.06 -0.90
CA GLN A 38 8.53 8.37 -0.91
C GLN A 38 7.70 9.41 -1.66
N THR A 39 7.19 9.02 -2.83
CA THR A 39 6.37 9.90 -3.66
C THR A 39 5.13 10.38 -2.92
N LEU A 40 4.53 9.49 -2.13
CA LEU A 40 3.31 9.80 -1.40
C LEU A 40 3.56 10.37 0.00
N GLY A 41 4.83 10.55 0.37
CA GLY A 41 5.18 11.16 1.65
C GLY A 41 4.92 10.26 2.85
N LEU A 42 5.04 8.95 2.68
CA LEU A 42 4.74 7.97 3.72
C LEU A 42 5.99 7.35 4.35
N SER A 43 7.19 7.80 3.97
CA SER A 43 8.45 7.17 4.39
C SER A 43 8.62 7.11 5.90
N ASP A 44 8.12 8.09 6.62
CA ASP A 44 8.22 8.17 8.08
C ASP A 44 6.99 7.62 8.79
N ARG A 45 6.08 6.99 8.06
CA ARG A 45 4.85 6.43 8.62
C ARG A 45 4.71 4.92 8.38
N LEU A 46 5.76 4.27 7.92
CA LEU A 46 5.68 2.85 7.53
C LEU A 46 5.31 1.93 8.69
N ASP A 47 5.68 2.30 9.91
CA ASP A 47 5.38 1.50 11.10
C ASP A 47 4.06 1.87 11.77
N ALA A 48 3.37 2.89 11.27
CA ALA A 48 2.12 3.35 11.87
C ALA A 48 0.97 2.42 11.53
N LEU A 49 0.05 2.28 12.48
CA LEU A 49 -1.21 1.57 12.25
C LEU A 49 -2.23 2.53 11.64
N PRO A 50 -3.25 2.02 10.92
CA PRO A 50 -4.24 2.89 10.30
C PRO A 50 -4.89 3.88 11.26
N ASN A 51 -5.15 3.49 12.50
CA ASN A 51 -5.78 4.39 13.47
C ASN A 51 -4.85 5.51 13.95
N GLN A 52 -3.58 5.46 13.61
CA GLN A 52 -2.60 6.51 13.93
C GLN A 52 -2.42 7.49 12.77
N LEU A 53 -3.16 7.31 11.69
CA LEU A 53 -3.06 8.10 10.48
C LEU A 53 -4.26 9.04 10.33
N SER A 54 -4.02 10.21 9.74
CA SER A 54 -5.12 11.08 9.30
C SER A 54 -5.88 10.43 8.15
N GLY A 55 -7.08 10.95 7.85
CA GLY A 55 -7.84 10.46 6.69
C GLY A 55 -7.05 10.58 5.39
N GLY A 56 -6.35 11.69 5.20
CA GLY A 56 -5.52 11.88 4.02
C GLY A 56 -4.37 10.89 3.94
N GLN A 57 -3.75 10.59 5.07
CA GLN A 57 -2.68 9.59 5.10
C GLN A 57 -3.21 8.18 4.80
N GLN A 58 -4.37 7.83 5.35
CA GLN A 58 -5.00 6.55 5.05
C GLN A 58 -5.31 6.43 3.56
N GLN A 59 -5.80 7.51 2.96
CA GLN A 59 -6.06 7.54 1.53
C GLN A 59 -4.78 7.29 0.72
N ARG A 60 -3.68 7.92 1.12
CA ARG A 60 -2.40 7.73 0.45
C ARG A 60 -1.89 6.28 0.58
N VAL A 61 -2.12 5.66 1.72
CA VAL A 61 -1.76 4.25 1.90
C VAL A 61 -2.56 3.37 0.95
N ALA A 62 -3.86 3.65 0.80
CA ALA A 62 -4.70 2.90 -0.13
C ALA A 62 -4.24 3.09 -1.58
N ILE A 63 -3.84 4.31 -1.94
CA ILE A 63 -3.29 4.60 -3.27
C ILE A 63 -1.97 3.85 -3.46
N ALA A 64 -1.10 3.88 -2.46
CA ALA A 64 0.19 3.19 -2.53
C ALA A 64 -0.01 1.68 -2.72
N ARG A 65 -0.98 1.10 -2.01
CA ARG A 65 -1.32 -0.31 -2.14
C ARG A 65 -1.74 -0.66 -3.57
N ALA A 66 -2.59 0.18 -4.15
CA ALA A 66 -3.06 -0.03 -5.52
C ALA A 66 -1.91 0.08 -6.53
N LEU A 67 -1.06 1.10 -6.36
CA LEU A 67 0.08 1.31 -7.25
C LEU A 67 1.10 0.18 -7.13
N ALA A 68 1.33 -0.31 -5.94
CA ALA A 68 2.29 -1.40 -5.72
C ALA A 68 1.84 -2.70 -6.39
N ALA A 69 0.54 -2.93 -6.45
CA ALA A 69 -0.03 -4.13 -7.08
C ALA A 69 -0.23 -3.99 -8.59
N ALA A 70 -0.23 -2.76 -9.11
CA ALA A 70 -0.55 -2.49 -10.50
C ALA A 70 0.36 -3.21 -11.51
N PRO A 71 1.69 -3.27 -11.30
CA PRO A 71 2.55 -3.97 -12.26
C PRO A 71 2.19 -5.43 -12.46
N ALA A 72 1.81 -6.13 -11.39
CA ALA A 72 1.40 -7.53 -11.49
C ALA A 72 0.12 -7.67 -12.32
N ILE A 73 -0.82 -6.75 -12.12
CA ILE A 73 -2.08 -6.74 -12.87
C ILE A 73 -1.81 -6.46 -14.35
N ILE A 74 -0.95 -5.47 -14.64
CA ILE A 74 -0.62 -5.10 -16.01
C ILE A 74 0.09 -6.25 -16.72
N LEU A 75 1.02 -6.91 -16.06
CA LEU A 75 1.74 -8.04 -16.66
C LEU A 75 0.81 -9.21 -16.93
N ALA A 76 -0.18 -9.43 -16.10
CA ALA A 76 -1.18 -10.47 -16.32
C ALA A 76 -2.01 -10.18 -17.58
N ASP A 77 -2.33 -8.90 -17.82
CA ASP A 77 -3.12 -8.50 -18.98
C ASP A 77 -2.35 -8.58 -20.29
N VAL A 78 -1.05 -8.44 -20.25
CA VAL A 78 -0.22 -8.42 -21.46
C VAL A 78 -0.11 -9.81 -22.09
N ASN A 79 -0.31 -10.83 -21.32
CA ASN A 79 -0.30 -12.20 -21.82
C ASN A 79 -1.63 -12.57 -22.43
#